data_7af1110f813637dfffeac5bbbad47c57
#
_entry.id   7af1110f813637dfffeac5bbbad47c57
#
_cell.length_a   1.000
_cell.length_b   1.000
_cell.length_c   1.000
_cell.angle_alpha   90.00
_cell.angle_beta   90.00
_cell.angle_gamma   90.00
#
_symmetry.space_group_name_H-M   'P 1'
#
loop_
_entity.id
_entity.type
_entity.pdbx_description
1 polymer ?
#
loop_
_entity_poly.entity_id
_entity_poly.type
_entity_poly.pdbx_seq_one_letter_code
_entity_poly.pdbx_strand_id
1 'polypeptide(L)'
;MFKLTYQSYRLFGMSRDDGSYRILMISRQKIIRILPGVGRFVLRWTVSYFGNAVHSWFGDVWKVSEYQGLDATTFLEQDFPQDASAIRWLKQNIKGSPVVLEANGDSYTGYERVSASTGLPTVLGWYVHEWLWRNNVPDLNEKSADIQTIYTSTDAETVKKLISRYDISYIFVGGQEKEKYGTELNDRVLQSLGSIVFEDDMSGTYIVKVEQD
;
A
#
# COMPACT_ATOMS: atom_id res chain seq x y z
N MET A 1 -6.85 -14.33 -8.23
CA MET A 1 -7.68 -15.43 -7.66
C MET A 1 -8.95 -14.95 -6.97
N PHE A 2 -8.93 -14.00 -6.05
CA PHE A 2 -10.10 -13.49 -5.33
C PHE A 2 -11.27 -13.00 -6.21
N LYS A 3 -11.01 -12.29 -7.30
CA LYS A 3 -12.06 -11.75 -8.18
C LYS A 3 -12.91 -12.85 -8.85
N LEU A 4 -12.31 -13.95 -9.26
CA LEU A 4 -13.02 -15.08 -9.86
C LEU A 4 -13.86 -15.84 -8.84
N THR A 5 -13.35 -16.02 -7.62
CA THR A 5 -14.07 -16.66 -6.52
C THR A 5 -15.33 -15.87 -6.14
N TYR A 6 -15.23 -14.52 -6.08
CA TYR A 6 -16.36 -13.66 -5.77
C TYR A 6 -17.44 -13.69 -6.86
N GLN A 7 -17.06 -13.67 -8.14
CA GLN A 7 -18.00 -13.80 -9.25
C GLN A 7 -18.68 -15.16 -9.27
N SER A 8 -17.92 -16.24 -9.04
CA SER A 8 -18.47 -17.58 -8.93
C SER A 8 -19.48 -17.69 -7.79
N TYR A 9 -19.17 -17.10 -6.63
CA TYR A 9 -20.06 -17.06 -5.48
C TYR A 9 -21.40 -16.35 -5.81
N ARG A 10 -21.36 -15.22 -6.52
CA ARG A 10 -22.57 -14.50 -6.95
C ARG A 10 -23.41 -15.32 -7.92
N LEU A 11 -22.78 -15.93 -8.94
CA LEU A 11 -23.46 -16.78 -9.91
C LEU A 11 -24.11 -18.01 -9.27
N PHE A 12 -23.39 -18.67 -8.36
CA PHE A 12 -23.94 -19.80 -7.59
C PHE A 12 -25.10 -19.38 -6.70
N GLY A 13 -25.04 -18.20 -6.09
CA GLY A 13 -26.14 -17.65 -5.30
C GLY A 13 -27.40 -17.44 -6.11
N MET A 14 -27.28 -16.83 -7.29
CA MET A 14 -28.41 -16.59 -8.20
C MET A 14 -29.01 -17.89 -8.76
N SER A 15 -28.17 -18.83 -9.20
CA SER A 15 -28.61 -20.13 -9.72
C SER A 15 -29.32 -20.96 -8.65
N ARG A 16 -28.86 -20.87 -7.40
CA ARG A 16 -29.46 -21.57 -6.28
C ARG A 16 -30.82 -20.99 -5.90
N ASP A 17 -31.02 -19.69 -6.05
CA ASP A 17 -32.30 -19.03 -5.75
C ASP A 17 -33.39 -19.44 -6.79
N ASP A 18 -33.05 -19.46 -8.08
CA ASP A 18 -33.95 -19.92 -9.13
C ASP A 18 -34.29 -21.42 -8.99
N GLY A 19 -33.29 -22.26 -8.72
CA GLY A 19 -33.47 -23.67 -8.45
C GLY A 19 -34.35 -23.91 -7.21
N SER A 20 -34.17 -23.17 -6.14
CA SER A 20 -34.96 -23.24 -4.92
C SER A 20 -36.43 -22.85 -5.15
N TYR A 21 -36.66 -21.79 -5.94
CA TYR A 21 -38.01 -21.37 -6.32
C TYR A 21 -38.75 -22.44 -7.14
N ARG A 22 -38.08 -23.03 -8.14
CA ARG A 22 -38.64 -24.09 -8.98
C ARG A 22 -38.99 -25.34 -8.15
N ILE A 23 -38.12 -25.79 -7.22
CA ILE A 23 -38.37 -26.90 -6.33
C ILE A 23 -39.58 -26.61 -5.43
N LEU A 24 -39.72 -25.42 -4.90
CA LEU A 24 -40.88 -25.00 -4.09
C LEU A 24 -42.18 -25.07 -4.86
N MET A 25 -42.18 -24.67 -6.14
CA MET A 25 -43.39 -24.62 -6.94
C MET A 25 -43.80 -26.00 -7.48
N ILE A 26 -42.83 -26.87 -7.80
CA ILE A 26 -43.11 -28.16 -8.48
C ILE A 26 -43.28 -29.30 -7.48
N SER A 27 -42.66 -29.26 -6.30
CA SER A 27 -42.68 -30.37 -5.37
C SER A 27 -43.98 -30.48 -4.57
N ARG A 28 -44.58 -31.67 -4.59
CA ARG A 28 -45.72 -32.03 -3.75
C ARG A 28 -45.32 -32.61 -2.38
N GLN A 29 -44.05 -32.95 -2.16
CA GLN A 29 -43.57 -33.54 -0.91
C GLN A 29 -43.17 -32.44 0.10
N LYS A 30 -43.70 -32.50 1.33
CA LYS A 30 -43.48 -31.51 2.38
C LYS A 30 -42.01 -31.35 2.76
N ILE A 31 -41.24 -32.45 2.80
CA ILE A 31 -39.81 -32.43 3.15
C ILE A 31 -38.98 -31.66 2.11
N ILE A 32 -39.28 -31.84 0.81
CA ILE A 32 -38.55 -31.13 -0.27
C ILE A 32 -38.85 -29.61 -0.25
N ARG A 33 -39.99 -29.19 0.30
CA ARG A 33 -40.34 -27.78 0.47
C ARG A 33 -39.57 -27.08 1.60
N ILE A 34 -39.06 -27.84 2.58
CA ILE A 34 -38.28 -27.27 3.70
C ILE A 34 -36.85 -26.91 3.25
N LEU A 35 -36.24 -27.71 2.37
CA LEU A 35 -34.87 -27.49 1.87
C LEU A 35 -34.63 -26.11 1.28
N PRO A 36 -35.51 -25.56 0.40
CA PRO A 36 -35.36 -24.18 -0.08
C PRO A 36 -35.48 -23.12 1.02
N GLY A 37 -36.30 -23.35 2.03
CA GLY A 37 -36.41 -22.48 3.20
C GLY A 37 -35.12 -22.39 4.00
N VAL A 38 -34.49 -23.56 4.28
CA VAL A 38 -33.18 -23.61 4.93
C VAL A 38 -32.10 -22.92 4.06
N GLY A 39 -32.11 -23.17 2.75
CA GLY A 39 -31.17 -22.52 1.82
C GLY A 39 -31.30 -21.00 1.81
N ARG A 40 -32.53 -20.46 1.85
CA ARG A 40 -32.78 -19.00 1.96
C ARG A 40 -32.37 -18.44 3.31
N PHE A 41 -32.58 -19.19 4.39
CA PHE A 41 -32.12 -18.78 5.71
C PHE A 41 -30.59 -18.65 5.77
N VAL A 42 -29.88 -19.66 5.25
CA VAL A 42 -28.39 -19.60 5.16
C VAL A 42 -27.94 -18.44 4.28
N LEU A 43 -28.58 -18.20 3.14
CA LEU A 43 -28.27 -17.04 2.28
C LEU A 43 -28.50 -15.70 2.99
N ARG A 44 -29.56 -15.60 3.78
CA ARG A 44 -29.83 -14.40 4.56
C ARG A 44 -28.77 -14.14 5.64
N TRP A 45 -28.24 -15.21 6.22
CA TRP A 45 -27.10 -15.14 7.15
C TRP A 45 -25.81 -14.65 6.47
N THR A 46 -25.54 -15.08 5.23
CA THR A 46 -24.37 -14.61 4.49
C THR A 46 -24.49 -13.14 4.07
N VAL A 47 -25.68 -12.63 3.85
CA VAL A 47 -25.89 -11.19 3.59
C VAL A 47 -25.62 -10.36 4.86
N SER A 48 -26.01 -10.86 6.05
CA SER A 48 -25.73 -10.18 7.31
C SER A 48 -24.23 -10.13 7.65
N TYR A 49 -23.43 -11.06 7.08
CA TYR A 49 -21.98 -11.07 7.26
C TYR A 49 -21.35 -9.78 6.77
N PHE A 50 -21.80 -9.23 5.64
CA PHE A 50 -21.27 -7.97 5.11
C PHE A 50 -21.43 -6.82 6.10
N GLY A 51 -22.63 -6.64 6.65
CA GLY A 51 -22.88 -5.59 7.63
C GLY A 51 -22.05 -5.76 8.91
N ASN A 52 -21.97 -6.99 9.42
CA ASN A 52 -21.17 -7.30 10.60
C ASN A 52 -19.67 -7.15 10.34
N ALA A 53 -19.17 -7.56 9.17
CA ALA A 53 -17.77 -7.40 8.81
C ALA A 53 -17.39 -5.94 8.69
N VAL A 54 -18.20 -5.12 8.01
CA VAL A 54 -17.96 -3.67 7.89
C VAL A 54 -17.93 -3.02 9.27
N HIS A 55 -18.91 -3.35 10.13
CA HIS A 55 -18.94 -2.81 11.50
C HIS A 55 -17.72 -3.24 12.33
N SER A 56 -17.32 -4.51 12.23
CA SER A 56 -16.16 -5.05 12.97
C SER A 56 -14.84 -4.42 12.56
N TRP A 57 -14.65 -4.14 11.25
CA TRP A 57 -13.40 -3.59 10.72
C TRP A 57 -13.31 -2.07 10.79
N PHE A 58 -14.44 -1.39 10.61
CA PHE A 58 -14.49 0.07 10.44
C PHE A 58 -15.33 0.79 11.53
N GLY A 59 -15.85 0.05 12.50
CA GLY A 59 -16.69 0.62 13.56
C GLY A 59 -18.02 1.18 13.04
N ASP A 60 -18.43 2.31 13.61
CA ASP A 60 -19.74 2.95 13.33
C ASP A 60 -19.78 3.75 12.02
N VAL A 61 -19.20 3.21 10.93
CA VAL A 61 -19.19 3.87 9.59
C VAL A 61 -20.59 4.17 9.02
N TRP A 62 -21.62 3.64 9.64
CA TRP A 62 -23.03 3.94 9.30
C TRP A 62 -23.49 5.31 9.78
N LYS A 63 -22.72 5.96 10.66
CA LYS A 63 -23.01 7.32 11.09
C LYS A 63 -22.53 8.32 10.04
N VAL A 64 -23.46 8.77 9.20
CA VAL A 64 -23.18 9.73 8.11
C VAL A 64 -22.51 11.00 8.65
N SER A 65 -22.80 11.39 9.90
CA SER A 65 -22.18 12.54 10.56
C SER A 65 -20.68 12.38 10.85
N GLU A 66 -20.18 11.16 10.89
CA GLU A 66 -18.76 10.85 11.13
C GLU A 66 -18.01 10.55 9.82
N TYR A 67 -18.71 10.61 8.68
CA TYR A 67 -18.11 10.35 7.38
C TYR A 67 -17.12 11.46 7.01
N GLN A 68 -15.86 11.10 6.87
CA GLN A 68 -14.76 12.02 6.55
C GLN A 68 -14.40 12.06 5.05
N GLY A 69 -15.22 11.49 4.20
CA GLY A 69 -14.96 11.42 2.77
C GLY A 69 -14.25 10.12 2.34
N LEU A 70 -13.78 10.11 1.10
CA LEU A 70 -13.06 8.99 0.49
C LEU A 70 -11.55 9.22 0.43
N ASP A 71 -11.04 10.18 1.17
CA ASP A 71 -9.60 10.44 1.22
C ASP A 71 -8.89 9.33 2.00
N ALA A 72 -8.24 8.44 1.27
CA ALA A 72 -7.48 7.33 1.84
C ALA A 72 -6.12 7.76 2.40
N THR A 73 -5.76 9.05 2.34
CA THR A 73 -4.47 9.54 2.86
C THR A 73 -4.53 10.05 4.30
N THR A 74 -5.73 10.09 4.90
CA THR A 74 -5.92 10.52 6.30
C THR A 74 -5.15 9.67 7.32
N PHE A 75 -4.91 8.39 7.01
CA PHE A 75 -4.11 7.52 7.88
C PHE A 75 -2.65 7.98 8.00
N LEU A 76 -2.10 8.72 7.03
CA LEU A 76 -0.73 9.21 7.08
C LEU A 76 -0.47 10.11 8.29
N GLU A 77 -1.46 10.92 8.67
CA GLU A 77 -1.34 11.80 9.83
C GLU A 77 -1.39 11.03 11.17
N GLN A 78 -2.02 9.85 11.16
CA GLN A 78 -2.15 8.98 12.34
C GLN A 78 -0.96 8.02 12.47
N ASP A 79 -0.61 7.33 11.38
CA ASP A 79 0.37 6.26 11.38
C ASP A 79 1.79 6.76 11.07
N PHE A 80 1.91 7.83 10.28
CA PHE A 80 3.20 8.42 9.86
C PHE A 80 3.22 9.94 10.01
N PRO A 81 2.91 10.48 11.21
CA PRO A 81 2.81 11.93 11.42
C PRO A 81 4.09 12.68 11.07
N GLN A 82 5.25 12.02 11.21
CA GLN A 82 6.56 12.58 10.90
C GLN A 82 6.76 12.81 9.38
N ASP A 83 6.11 11.99 8.55
CA ASP A 83 6.31 11.97 7.10
C ASP A 83 5.15 12.59 6.31
N ALA A 84 4.00 12.78 6.97
CA ALA A 84 2.78 13.25 6.32
C ALA A 84 2.94 14.60 5.61
N SER A 85 3.65 15.54 6.21
CA SER A 85 3.94 16.87 5.64
C SER A 85 4.82 16.76 4.39
N ALA A 86 5.87 15.95 4.45
CA ALA A 86 6.80 15.72 3.36
C ALA A 86 6.14 15.01 2.16
N ILE A 87 5.31 13.99 2.43
CA ILE A 87 4.54 13.27 1.40
C ILE A 87 3.55 14.21 0.72
N ARG A 88 2.87 15.05 1.50
CA ARG A 88 1.96 16.08 0.96
C ARG A 88 2.70 17.10 0.11
N TRP A 89 3.90 17.52 0.53
CA TRP A 89 4.74 18.43 -0.24
C TRP A 89 5.13 17.81 -1.59
N LEU A 90 5.58 16.56 -1.63
CA LEU A 90 5.87 15.84 -2.89
C LEU A 90 4.67 15.85 -3.83
N LYS A 91 3.50 15.49 -3.32
CA LYS A 91 2.26 15.43 -4.10
C LYS A 91 1.87 16.76 -4.73
N GLN A 92 2.16 17.87 -4.04
CA GLN A 92 1.79 19.22 -4.48
C GLN A 92 2.83 19.87 -5.41
N ASN A 93 4.10 19.57 -5.22
CA ASN A 93 5.20 20.30 -5.86
C ASN A 93 5.87 19.53 -7.00
N ILE A 94 5.78 18.19 -7.01
CA ILE A 94 6.42 17.39 -8.03
C ILE A 94 5.48 17.16 -9.20
N LYS A 95 5.99 17.40 -10.41
CA LYS A 95 5.27 17.13 -11.66
C LYS A 95 5.97 16.02 -12.44
N GLY A 96 5.18 15.26 -13.19
CA GLY A 96 5.69 14.10 -13.92
C GLY A 96 5.82 12.88 -13.02
N SER A 97 6.77 12.02 -13.31
CA SER A 97 6.97 10.75 -12.60
C SER A 97 8.46 10.50 -12.32
N PRO A 98 9.18 11.46 -11.68
CA PRO A 98 10.57 11.23 -11.29
C PRO A 98 10.65 10.13 -10.24
N VAL A 99 11.77 9.40 -10.22
CA VAL A 99 12.02 8.37 -9.24
C VAL A 99 12.32 8.99 -7.88
N VAL A 100 11.58 8.57 -6.85
CA VAL A 100 11.81 8.93 -5.46
C VAL A 100 12.40 7.73 -4.74
N LEU A 101 13.57 7.87 -4.16
CA LEU A 101 14.14 6.85 -3.28
C LEU A 101 13.48 6.93 -1.90
N GLU A 102 12.99 5.80 -1.43
CA GLU A 102 12.54 5.55 -0.06
C GLU A 102 13.05 4.20 0.42
N ALA A 103 13.05 3.95 1.71
CA ALA A 103 13.47 2.66 2.25
C ALA A 103 12.50 1.56 1.85
N ASN A 104 13.05 0.46 1.35
CA ASN A 104 12.28 -0.75 1.03
C ASN A 104 12.08 -1.64 2.26
N GLY A 105 11.07 -2.51 2.23
CA GLY A 105 10.81 -3.45 3.33
C GLY A 105 9.83 -4.55 2.94
N ASP A 106 9.36 -5.26 3.95
CA ASP A 106 8.41 -6.35 3.77
C ASP A 106 7.02 -5.87 3.39
N SER A 107 6.24 -6.77 2.81
CA SER A 107 4.86 -6.51 2.42
C SER A 107 3.96 -6.25 3.62
N TYR A 108 2.97 -5.39 3.45
CA TYR A 108 2.01 -4.98 4.48
C TYR A 108 2.64 -4.25 5.67
N THR A 109 3.74 -3.55 5.43
CA THR A 109 4.41 -2.67 6.40
C THR A 109 4.31 -1.22 6.00
N GLY A 110 4.87 -0.30 6.81
CA GLY A 110 4.94 1.13 6.55
C GLY A 110 5.91 1.54 5.43
N TYR A 111 6.67 0.61 4.89
CA TYR A 111 7.54 0.87 3.74
C TYR A 111 6.71 1.08 2.47
N GLU A 112 7.23 1.87 1.52
CA GLU A 112 6.55 2.34 0.30
C GLU A 112 5.41 3.34 0.54
N ARG A 113 5.33 3.90 1.72
CA ARG A 113 4.31 4.91 2.04
C ARG A 113 4.41 6.15 1.17
N VAL A 114 5.63 6.50 0.72
CA VAL A 114 5.87 7.67 -0.13
C VAL A 114 5.37 7.42 -1.55
N SER A 115 5.84 6.35 -2.21
CA SER A 115 5.41 6.01 -3.56
C SER A 115 3.92 5.67 -3.63
N ALA A 116 3.40 4.90 -2.66
CA ALA A 116 1.99 4.54 -2.61
C ALA A 116 1.06 5.75 -2.44
N SER A 117 1.48 6.77 -1.68
CA SER A 117 0.65 7.96 -1.42
C SER A 117 0.78 9.05 -2.48
N THR A 118 1.92 9.13 -3.15
CA THR A 118 2.20 10.16 -4.16
C THR A 118 1.94 9.70 -5.59
N GLY A 119 2.03 8.39 -5.85
CA GLY A 119 2.03 7.80 -7.20
C GLY A 119 3.38 7.95 -7.92
N LEU A 120 4.43 8.43 -7.24
CA LEU A 120 5.78 8.53 -7.81
C LEU A 120 6.44 7.14 -7.79
N PRO A 121 7.21 6.77 -8.84
CA PRO A 121 7.92 5.52 -8.86
C PRO A 121 9.06 5.50 -7.82
N THR A 122 9.36 4.32 -7.29
CA THR A 122 10.51 4.06 -6.43
C THR A 122 11.39 2.95 -6.99
N VAL A 123 12.58 2.74 -6.45
CA VAL A 123 13.57 1.76 -6.94
C VAL A 123 13.09 0.33 -6.72
N LEU A 124 12.54 0.06 -5.56
CA LEU A 124 12.03 -1.26 -5.18
C LEU A 124 10.79 -1.09 -4.32
N GLY A 125 9.74 -1.80 -4.69
CA GLY A 125 8.53 -1.94 -3.94
C GLY A 125 8.62 -2.98 -2.81
N TRP A 126 7.47 -3.34 -2.22
CA TRP A 126 7.41 -4.42 -1.23
C TRP A 126 8.03 -5.69 -1.79
N TYR A 127 9.11 -6.14 -1.16
CA TYR A 127 9.96 -7.21 -1.66
C TYR A 127 9.19 -8.48 -2.04
N VAL A 128 8.30 -8.97 -1.17
CA VAL A 128 7.54 -10.22 -1.43
C VAL A 128 6.53 -10.03 -2.57
N HIS A 129 5.92 -8.85 -2.70
CA HIS A 129 5.01 -8.57 -3.83
C HIS A 129 5.77 -8.50 -5.15
N GLU A 130 6.89 -7.82 -5.20
CA GLU A 130 7.75 -7.76 -6.39
C GLU A 130 8.24 -9.16 -6.78
N TRP A 131 8.66 -9.96 -5.82
CA TRP A 131 9.06 -11.35 -6.03
C TRP A 131 7.94 -12.19 -6.63
N LEU A 132 6.75 -12.14 -6.06
CA LEU A 132 5.58 -12.91 -6.53
C LEU A 132 5.17 -12.53 -7.96
N TRP A 133 5.33 -11.27 -8.35
CA TRP A 133 4.90 -10.79 -9.65
C TRP A 133 5.98 -10.89 -10.72
N ARG A 134 7.24 -10.67 -10.39
CA ARG A 134 8.36 -10.61 -11.33
C ARG A 134 9.16 -11.90 -11.40
N ASN A 135 9.14 -12.72 -10.35
CA ASN A 135 9.88 -13.99 -10.24
C ASN A 135 11.39 -13.86 -10.53
N ASN A 136 11.99 -12.70 -10.21
CA ASN A 136 13.41 -12.41 -10.41
C ASN A 136 14.07 -12.01 -9.09
N VAL A 137 14.36 -13.01 -8.24
CA VAL A 137 14.95 -12.80 -6.91
C VAL A 137 16.35 -12.15 -6.93
N PRO A 138 17.28 -12.51 -7.84
CA PRO A 138 18.58 -11.86 -7.89
C PRO A 138 18.51 -10.35 -8.09
N ASP A 139 17.67 -9.86 -9.00
CA ASP A 139 17.47 -8.43 -9.27
C ASP A 139 16.91 -7.69 -8.05
N LEU A 140 15.97 -8.31 -7.33
CA LEU A 140 15.38 -7.73 -6.13
C LEU A 140 16.38 -7.63 -4.98
N ASN A 141 17.22 -8.65 -4.80
CA ASN A 141 18.29 -8.64 -3.80
C ASN A 141 19.32 -7.55 -4.10
N GLU A 142 19.71 -7.41 -5.36
CA GLU A 142 20.64 -6.36 -5.80
C GLU A 142 20.06 -4.97 -5.51
N LYS A 143 18.82 -4.69 -5.92
CA LYS A 143 18.16 -3.42 -5.65
C LYS A 143 18.05 -3.12 -4.15
N SER A 144 17.70 -4.13 -3.34
CA SER A 144 17.61 -3.96 -1.90
C SER A 144 18.96 -3.60 -1.27
N ALA A 145 20.04 -4.26 -1.71
CA ALA A 145 21.39 -3.98 -1.27
C ALA A 145 21.88 -2.60 -1.74
N ASP A 146 21.53 -2.21 -2.97
CA ASP A 146 21.87 -0.90 -3.51
C ASP A 146 21.15 0.23 -2.77
N ILE A 147 19.86 0.07 -2.43
CA ILE A 147 19.11 1.02 -1.60
C ILE A 147 19.79 1.19 -0.23
N GLN A 148 20.15 0.08 0.43
CA GLN A 148 20.86 0.14 1.69
C GLN A 148 22.19 0.88 1.53
N THR A 149 22.95 0.58 0.48
CA THR A 149 24.23 1.24 0.19
C THR A 149 24.04 2.75 0.00
N ILE A 150 23.00 3.19 -0.70
CA ILE A 150 22.74 4.63 -0.88
C ILE A 150 22.52 5.32 0.47
N TYR A 151 21.75 4.70 1.38
CA TYR A 151 21.45 5.31 2.68
C TYR A 151 22.62 5.26 3.68
N THR A 152 23.50 4.26 3.58
CA THR A 152 24.51 4.00 4.63
C THR A 152 25.96 4.25 4.22
N SER A 153 26.25 4.37 2.92
CA SER A 153 27.62 4.53 2.44
C SER A 153 28.24 5.88 2.85
N THR A 154 29.52 5.83 3.18
CA THR A 154 30.36 7.03 3.38
C THR A 154 31.03 7.51 2.10
N ASP A 155 30.93 6.73 1.01
CA ASP A 155 31.52 7.04 -0.29
C ASP A 155 30.49 7.67 -1.21
N ALA A 156 30.54 8.99 -1.37
CA ALA A 156 29.64 9.75 -2.23
C ALA A 156 29.70 9.36 -3.72
N GLU A 157 30.86 8.91 -4.21
CA GLU A 157 31.01 8.49 -5.61
C GLU A 157 30.27 7.16 -5.89
N THR A 158 30.33 6.24 -4.96
CA THR A 158 29.54 5.00 -5.05
C THR A 158 28.04 5.31 -5.03
N VAL A 159 27.61 6.22 -4.14
CA VAL A 159 26.21 6.64 -4.06
C VAL A 159 25.74 7.33 -5.35
N LYS A 160 26.53 8.24 -5.92
CA LYS A 160 26.21 8.90 -7.21
C LYS A 160 26.02 7.90 -8.36
N LYS A 161 26.88 6.88 -8.44
CA LYS A 161 26.74 5.82 -9.45
C LYS A 161 25.42 5.06 -9.33
N LEU A 162 24.99 4.74 -8.11
CA LEU A 162 23.73 4.05 -7.87
C LEU A 162 22.53 4.96 -8.15
N ILE A 163 22.61 6.22 -7.79
CA ILE A 163 21.60 7.24 -8.11
C ILE A 163 21.41 7.34 -9.63
N SER A 164 22.50 7.45 -10.38
CA SER A 164 22.46 7.49 -11.86
C SER A 164 21.93 6.17 -12.44
N ARG A 165 22.32 5.03 -11.87
CA ARG A 165 21.83 3.69 -12.29
C ARG A 165 20.32 3.57 -12.26
N TYR A 166 19.68 4.12 -11.23
CA TYR A 166 18.23 4.01 -10.98
C TYR A 166 17.47 5.28 -11.37
N ASP A 167 18.11 6.27 -11.99
CA ASP A 167 17.51 7.56 -12.37
C ASP A 167 16.80 8.26 -11.20
N ILE A 168 17.41 8.19 -10.01
CA ILE A 168 16.83 8.74 -8.79
C ILE A 168 16.92 10.27 -8.85
N SER A 169 15.76 10.91 -8.76
CA SER A 169 15.65 12.38 -8.79
C SER A 169 15.48 12.99 -7.40
N TYR A 170 14.90 12.23 -6.47
CA TYR A 170 14.65 12.67 -5.10
C TYR A 170 15.00 11.57 -4.11
N ILE A 171 15.57 11.97 -2.97
CA ILE A 171 15.84 11.08 -1.84
C ILE A 171 14.98 11.53 -0.67
N PHE A 172 14.15 10.62 -0.17
CA PHE A 172 13.31 10.84 1.00
C PHE A 172 13.98 10.26 2.23
N VAL A 173 14.07 11.03 3.31
CA VAL A 173 14.58 10.59 4.60
C VAL A 173 13.58 10.98 5.68
N GLY A 174 12.81 10.02 6.15
CA GLY A 174 11.79 10.21 7.16
C GLY A 174 11.88 9.19 8.29
N GLY A 175 10.75 8.96 8.96
CA GLY A 175 10.69 8.11 10.14
C GLY A 175 11.15 6.67 9.88
N GLN A 176 10.71 6.06 8.78
CA GLN A 176 11.06 4.67 8.46
C GLN A 176 12.53 4.51 8.04
N GLU A 177 13.10 5.48 7.33
CA GLU A 177 14.51 5.47 6.95
C GLU A 177 15.40 5.58 8.20
N LYS A 178 15.05 6.49 9.11
CA LYS A 178 15.77 6.67 10.38
C LYS A 178 15.64 5.46 11.29
N GLU A 179 14.47 4.85 11.38
CA GLU A 179 14.25 3.63 12.14
C GLU A 179 15.07 2.46 11.58
N LYS A 180 15.03 2.28 10.25
CA LYS A 180 15.69 1.16 9.57
C LYS A 180 17.22 1.22 9.65
N TYR A 181 17.76 2.38 9.34
CA TYR A 181 19.22 2.53 9.21
C TYR A 181 19.89 3.07 10.49
N GLY A 182 19.13 3.70 11.37
CA GLY A 182 19.61 4.16 12.67
C GLY A 182 20.90 4.97 12.59
N THR A 183 21.91 4.54 13.30
CA THR A 183 23.23 5.18 13.32
C THR A 183 24.07 4.98 12.05
N GLU A 184 23.65 4.07 11.17
CA GLU A 184 24.31 3.83 9.88
C GLU A 184 23.82 4.82 8.81
N LEU A 185 22.68 5.50 9.02
CA LEU A 185 22.17 6.52 8.10
C LEU A 185 23.18 7.63 7.91
N ASN A 186 23.59 7.88 6.68
CA ASN A 186 24.62 8.88 6.40
C ASN A 186 24.02 10.17 5.82
N ASP A 187 23.36 10.95 6.67
CA ASP A 187 22.74 12.23 6.30
C ASP A 187 23.73 13.17 5.60
N ARG A 188 24.99 13.19 6.03
CA ARG A 188 26.01 14.07 5.45
C ARG A 188 26.25 13.78 3.98
N VAL A 189 26.36 12.51 3.59
CA VAL A 189 26.53 12.12 2.19
C VAL A 189 25.23 12.44 1.43
N LEU A 190 24.07 12.01 1.93
CA LEU A 190 22.80 12.23 1.26
C LEU A 190 22.53 13.72 0.96
N GLN A 191 22.76 14.59 1.92
CA GLN A 191 22.56 16.02 1.77
C GLN A 191 23.58 16.68 0.81
N SER A 192 24.76 16.06 0.63
CA SER A 192 25.78 16.58 -0.31
C SER A 192 25.49 16.26 -1.78
N LEU A 193 24.46 15.41 -2.08
CA LEU A 193 24.14 14.97 -3.44
C LEU A 193 23.26 15.96 -4.22
N GLY A 194 22.77 17.00 -3.57
CA GLY A 194 21.92 17.98 -4.20
C GLY A 194 21.40 19.02 -3.22
N SER A 195 20.22 19.54 -3.48
CA SER A 195 19.61 20.59 -2.66
C SER A 195 18.48 20.02 -1.79
N ILE A 196 18.41 20.39 -0.52
CA ILE A 196 17.28 20.11 0.36
C ILE A 196 16.10 20.96 -0.12
N VAL A 197 15.04 20.31 -0.60
CA VAL A 197 13.84 20.98 -1.14
C VAL A 197 12.68 20.98 -0.15
N PHE A 198 12.76 20.14 0.87
CA PHE A 198 11.82 20.08 2.00
C PHE A 198 12.58 19.65 3.25
N GLU A 199 12.28 20.31 4.35
CA GLU A 199 12.77 19.95 5.68
C GLU A 199 11.71 20.30 6.72
N ASP A 200 11.49 19.41 7.67
CA ASP A 200 10.63 19.62 8.84
C ASP A 200 11.49 19.52 10.09
N ASP A 201 11.75 20.67 10.70
CA ASP A 201 12.59 20.77 11.91
C ASP A 201 12.07 19.96 13.11
N MET A 202 10.74 19.73 13.17
CA MET A 202 10.13 19.01 14.29
C MET A 202 10.36 17.51 14.20
N SER A 203 10.20 16.94 13.01
CA SER A 203 10.38 15.50 12.78
C SER A 203 11.80 15.18 12.27
N GLY A 204 12.49 16.18 11.79
CA GLY A 204 13.77 16.03 11.09
C GLY A 204 13.64 15.29 9.75
N THR A 205 12.42 15.16 9.21
CA THR A 205 12.18 14.57 7.89
C THR A 205 12.61 15.55 6.82
N TYR A 206 13.36 15.09 5.82
CA TYR A 206 13.82 15.93 4.73
C TYR A 206 13.77 15.24 3.37
N ILE A 207 13.80 16.03 2.30
CA ILE A 207 13.85 15.58 0.91
C ILE A 207 14.99 16.28 0.21
N VAL A 208 15.87 15.49 -0.40
CA VAL A 208 16.95 15.98 -1.24
C VAL A 208 16.54 15.84 -2.71
N LYS A 209 16.58 16.94 -3.45
CA LYS A 209 16.53 16.91 -4.91
C LYS A 209 17.95 16.71 -5.43
N VAL A 210 18.18 15.59 -6.09
CA VAL A 210 19.50 15.23 -6.62
C VAL A 210 19.86 16.15 -7.79
N GLU A 211 21.09 16.64 -7.81
CA GLU A 211 21.65 17.31 -8.99
C GLU A 211 22.11 16.24 -9.97
N GLN A 212 21.53 16.27 -11.16
CA GLN A 212 21.97 15.42 -12.28
C GLN A 212 23.07 16.16 -13.01
N ASP A 213 24.25 15.55 -13.11
CA ASP A 213 25.37 16.06 -13.90
C ASP A 213 25.06 16.02 -15.42
#